data_f592dfe28844debd6ca4be3616fc86e3
#
_entry.id   f592dfe28844debd6ca4be3616fc86e3
#
_cell.length_a   1.000
_cell.length_b   1.000
_cell.length_c   1.000
_cell.angle_alpha   90.00
_cell.angle_beta   90.00
_cell.angle_gamma   90.00
#
_symmetry.space_group_name_H-M   'P 1'
#
loop_
_entity.id
_entity.type
_entity.pdbx_description
1 polymer ?
#
loop_
_entity_poly.entity_id
_entity_poly.type
_entity_poly.pdbx_seq_one_letter_code
_entity_poly.pdbx_strand_id
1 'polypeptide(L)'
;MQFARYRADEWQIDPERFASTGGSAGAGLSLWLGFHDDLSDADSDDPVLRESSRLTCMAVYNGQTSYDPRFIRELFPGTDTYRHSALAQLYDVDLGMLDSLPDEKYELFEEVSALTHLTADDAPALLLYASEFDAEITNQSIGIHHPKFGEVLKNEMDELGIDCEVHAGIRRRDEDSVRLTMEFVKEHLGVE
;
A
#
# COMPACT_ATOMS: atom_id res chain seq x y z
N MET A 1 -0.01 -14.46 -2.59
CA MET A 1 1.41 -14.79 -2.32
C MET A 1 1.61 -16.25 -1.99
N GLN A 2 1.04 -16.76 -0.91
CA GLN A 2 1.20 -18.14 -0.45
C GLN A 2 1.03 -19.20 -1.55
N PHE A 3 -0.02 -19.09 -2.39
CA PHE A 3 -0.21 -20.02 -3.51
C PHE A 3 0.94 -19.99 -4.54
N ALA A 4 1.52 -18.82 -4.79
CA ALA A 4 2.66 -18.70 -5.70
C ALA A 4 3.93 -19.37 -5.12
N ARG A 5 4.18 -19.21 -3.80
CA ARG A 5 5.27 -19.92 -3.12
C ARG A 5 5.07 -21.43 -3.13
N TYR A 6 3.86 -21.89 -2.79
CA TYR A 6 3.52 -23.31 -2.84
C TYR A 6 3.76 -23.95 -4.23
N ARG A 7 3.64 -23.16 -5.30
CA ARG A 7 3.86 -23.63 -6.68
C ARG A 7 5.24 -23.26 -7.25
N ALA A 8 6.14 -22.71 -6.44
CA ALA A 8 7.40 -22.15 -6.90
C ALA A 8 8.25 -23.16 -7.68
N ASP A 9 8.39 -24.38 -7.18
CA ASP A 9 9.13 -25.47 -7.85
C ASP A 9 8.53 -25.81 -9.22
N GLU A 10 7.20 -25.93 -9.29
CA GLU A 10 6.50 -26.22 -10.54
C GLU A 10 6.66 -25.11 -11.57
N TRP A 11 6.65 -23.85 -11.11
CA TRP A 11 6.76 -22.67 -11.97
C TRP A 11 8.22 -22.25 -12.21
N GLN A 12 9.17 -22.92 -11.58
CA GLN A 12 10.60 -22.60 -11.65
C GLN A 12 10.90 -21.14 -11.29
N ILE A 13 10.24 -20.63 -10.24
CA ILE A 13 10.48 -19.31 -9.68
C ILE A 13 11.11 -19.44 -8.29
N ASP A 14 11.80 -18.37 -7.85
CA ASP A 14 12.42 -18.32 -6.54
C ASP A 14 11.37 -17.99 -5.46
N PRO A 15 11.14 -18.89 -4.48
CA PRO A 15 10.14 -18.66 -3.43
C PRO A 15 10.52 -17.56 -2.44
N GLU A 16 11.79 -17.14 -2.39
CA GLU A 16 12.27 -16.11 -1.48
C GLU A 16 12.21 -14.69 -2.06
N ARG A 17 11.97 -14.56 -3.37
CA ARG A 17 12.05 -13.29 -4.09
C ARG A 17 10.73 -12.91 -4.75
N PHE A 18 9.87 -12.23 -3.98
CA PHE A 18 8.58 -11.75 -4.46
C PHE A 18 8.45 -10.24 -4.31
N ALA A 19 8.27 -9.54 -5.41
CA ALA A 19 7.85 -8.15 -5.42
C ALA A 19 6.37 -8.03 -5.76
N SER A 20 5.69 -7.02 -5.21
CA SER A 20 4.34 -6.69 -5.64
C SER A 20 4.28 -5.32 -6.31
N THR A 21 3.35 -5.17 -7.23
CA THR A 21 3.06 -3.89 -7.88
C THR A 21 1.55 -3.70 -8.03
N GLY A 22 1.12 -2.46 -7.94
CA GLY A 22 -0.29 -2.13 -8.08
C GLY A 22 -0.53 -0.65 -8.28
N GLY A 23 -1.76 -0.29 -8.65
CA GLY A 23 -2.16 1.11 -8.74
C GLY A 23 -3.47 1.36 -8.02
N SER A 24 -3.62 2.50 -7.32
CA SER A 24 -4.80 2.86 -6.55
C SER A 24 -5.15 1.76 -5.52
N ALA A 25 -6.33 1.14 -5.59
CA ALA A 25 -6.69 0.04 -4.70
C ALA A 25 -5.68 -1.13 -4.71
N GLY A 26 -5.08 -1.44 -5.89
CA GLY A 26 -4.02 -2.46 -5.97
C GLY A 26 -2.72 -2.02 -5.31
N ALA A 27 -2.44 -0.72 -5.25
CA ALA A 27 -1.32 -0.18 -4.48
C ALA A 27 -1.54 -0.34 -2.97
N GLY A 28 -2.74 0.03 -2.48
CA GLY A 28 -3.08 -0.15 -1.08
C GLY A 28 -3.04 -1.62 -0.65
N LEU A 29 -3.54 -2.55 -1.49
CA LEU A 29 -3.43 -3.98 -1.22
C LEU A 29 -1.98 -4.47 -1.20
N SER A 30 -1.12 -3.96 -2.09
CA SER A 30 0.31 -4.31 -2.10
C SER A 30 1.01 -3.82 -0.83
N LEU A 31 0.73 -2.58 -0.39
CA LEU A 31 1.28 -2.01 0.84
C LEU A 31 0.76 -2.75 2.08
N TRP A 32 -0.53 -3.05 2.13
CA TRP A 32 -1.12 -3.82 3.23
C TRP A 32 -0.45 -5.20 3.36
N LEU A 33 -0.29 -5.90 2.24
CA LEU A 33 0.38 -7.21 2.25
C LEU A 33 1.87 -7.12 2.63
N GLY A 34 2.53 -6.01 2.32
CA GLY A 34 3.94 -5.78 2.62
C GLY A 34 4.22 -5.41 4.06
N PHE A 35 3.24 -4.80 4.76
CA PHE A 35 3.39 -4.33 6.14
C PHE A 35 2.61 -5.17 7.15
N HIS A 36 1.60 -5.95 6.71
CA HIS A 36 0.89 -6.85 7.61
C HIS A 36 1.78 -8.01 8.03
N ASP A 37 1.59 -8.49 9.25
CA ASP A 37 2.25 -9.69 9.75
C ASP A 37 2.11 -10.86 8.78
N ASP A 38 3.08 -11.78 8.82
CA ASP A 38 3.03 -12.97 7.97
C ASP A 38 1.75 -13.78 8.25
N LEU A 39 0.97 -14.03 7.19
CA LEU A 39 -0.29 -14.78 7.25
C LEU A 39 -0.07 -16.31 7.20
N SER A 40 1.17 -16.77 7.34
CA SER A 40 1.45 -18.21 7.37
C SER A 40 0.87 -18.88 8.61
N ASP A 41 0.22 -20.02 8.43
CA ASP A 41 -0.28 -20.88 9.50
C ASP A 41 0.38 -22.27 9.40
N ALA A 42 1.44 -22.48 10.19
CA ALA A 42 2.22 -23.72 10.17
C ALA A 42 1.40 -24.97 10.54
N ASP A 43 0.30 -24.80 11.28
CA ASP A 43 -0.57 -25.88 11.74
C ASP A 43 -1.76 -26.14 10.80
N SER A 44 -1.89 -25.37 9.73
CA SER A 44 -2.97 -25.53 8.75
C SER A 44 -2.90 -26.87 8.01
N ASP A 45 -4.05 -27.50 7.80
CA ASP A 45 -4.18 -28.68 6.94
C ASP A 45 -3.99 -28.35 5.44
N ASP A 46 -4.22 -27.07 5.04
CA ASP A 46 -3.97 -26.59 3.69
C ASP A 46 -2.48 -26.22 3.53
N PRO A 47 -1.72 -26.93 2.65
CA PRO A 47 -0.30 -26.63 2.44
C PRO A 47 -0.04 -25.23 1.88
N VAL A 48 -1.02 -24.59 1.23
CA VAL A 48 -0.89 -23.22 0.73
C VAL A 48 -0.83 -22.24 1.90
N LEU A 49 -1.64 -22.43 2.93
CA LEU A 49 -1.68 -21.55 4.10
C LEU A 49 -0.44 -21.67 4.99
N ARG A 50 0.38 -22.72 4.83
CA ARG A 50 1.66 -22.83 5.53
C ARG A 50 2.78 -21.98 4.93
N GLU A 51 2.60 -21.51 3.70
CA GLU A 51 3.58 -20.66 3.02
C GLU A 51 3.52 -19.22 3.53
N SER A 52 4.64 -18.51 3.49
CA SER A 52 4.72 -17.10 3.87
C SER A 52 3.97 -16.18 2.91
N SER A 53 3.35 -15.14 3.43
CA SER A 53 2.76 -14.02 2.66
C SER A 53 3.74 -12.86 2.44
N ARG A 54 4.90 -12.84 3.11
CA ARG A 54 5.88 -11.73 3.09
C ARG A 54 6.35 -11.40 1.67
N LEU A 55 6.65 -10.13 1.46
CA LEU A 55 7.21 -9.59 0.21
C LEU A 55 8.68 -9.20 0.41
N THR A 56 9.44 -9.19 -0.67
CA THR A 56 10.81 -8.66 -0.69
C THR A 56 10.83 -7.16 -0.90
N CYS A 57 9.93 -6.62 -1.72
CA CYS A 57 9.74 -5.19 -1.92
C CYS A 57 8.39 -4.89 -2.60
N MET A 58 8.01 -3.61 -2.61
CA MET A 58 6.80 -3.12 -3.27
C MET A 58 7.11 -1.92 -4.15
N ALA A 59 6.55 -1.87 -5.37
CA ALA A 59 6.63 -0.71 -6.25
C ALA A 59 5.22 -0.34 -6.73
N VAL A 60 4.64 0.73 -6.18
CA VAL A 60 3.23 1.03 -6.32
C VAL A 60 2.96 2.42 -6.93
N TYR A 61 1.78 2.58 -7.50
CA TYR A 61 1.39 3.80 -8.21
C TYR A 61 0.10 4.39 -7.64
N ASN A 62 0.12 5.70 -7.29
CA ASN A 62 -1.01 6.43 -6.68
C ASN A 62 -1.58 5.68 -5.46
N GLY A 63 -0.71 5.17 -4.59
CA GLY A 63 -1.09 4.38 -3.43
C GLY A 63 -1.67 5.24 -2.30
N GLN A 64 -2.77 4.74 -1.71
CA GLN A 64 -3.26 5.19 -0.43
C GLN A 64 -2.55 4.35 0.64
N THR A 65 -1.83 5.01 1.54
CA THR A 65 -1.10 4.33 2.63
C THR A 65 -1.99 4.05 3.83
N SER A 66 -3.10 4.77 3.91
CA SER A 66 -4.18 4.53 4.87
C SER A 66 -5.54 4.63 4.17
N TYR A 67 -6.46 3.76 4.53
CA TYR A 67 -7.87 3.81 4.15
C TYR A 67 -8.78 4.31 5.27
N ASP A 68 -8.21 4.72 6.42
CA ASP A 68 -8.97 5.32 7.53
C ASP A 68 -9.49 6.71 7.14
N PRO A 69 -10.80 6.93 7.05
CA PRO A 69 -11.35 8.23 6.71
C PRO A 69 -11.01 9.33 7.72
N ARG A 70 -10.72 8.99 9.00
CA ARG A 70 -10.30 9.94 10.03
C ARG A 70 -8.91 10.47 9.70
N PHE A 71 -7.96 9.58 9.40
CA PHE A 71 -6.62 9.92 8.95
C PHE A 71 -6.66 10.77 7.67
N ILE A 72 -7.46 10.38 6.67
CA ILE A 72 -7.58 11.12 5.40
C ILE A 72 -8.13 12.54 5.63
N ARG A 73 -9.10 12.70 6.54
CA ARG A 73 -9.66 14.01 6.91
C ARG A 73 -8.60 14.93 7.56
N GLU A 74 -7.75 14.37 8.40
CA GLU A 74 -6.64 15.08 9.05
C GLU A 74 -5.51 15.40 8.07
N LEU A 75 -5.21 14.49 7.16
CA LEU A 75 -4.19 14.68 6.13
C LEU A 75 -4.55 15.79 5.14
N PHE A 76 -5.84 15.94 4.81
CA PHE A 76 -6.36 16.91 3.83
C PHE A 76 -7.44 17.82 4.44
N PRO A 77 -7.08 18.66 5.41
CA PRO A 77 -8.05 19.51 6.09
C PRO A 77 -8.74 20.48 5.11
N GLY A 78 -10.04 20.65 5.30
CA GLY A 78 -10.84 21.55 4.44
C GLY A 78 -11.29 20.95 3.12
N THR A 79 -10.94 19.67 2.84
CA THR A 79 -11.43 18.93 1.67
C THR A 79 -12.41 17.84 2.09
N ASP A 80 -13.13 17.30 1.12
CA ASP A 80 -14.02 16.14 1.32
C ASP A 80 -13.41 14.81 0.81
N THR A 81 -12.08 14.75 0.67
CA THR A 81 -11.33 13.57 0.20
C THR A 81 -11.69 12.30 0.97
N TYR A 82 -11.85 12.40 2.29
CA TYR A 82 -12.22 11.29 3.17
C TYR A 82 -13.61 10.70 2.88
N ARG A 83 -14.46 11.43 2.12
CA ARG A 83 -15.79 10.98 1.69
C ARG A 83 -15.78 10.31 0.32
N HIS A 84 -14.61 9.95 -0.21
CA HIS A 84 -14.53 9.28 -1.50
C HIS A 84 -15.42 8.03 -1.54
N SER A 85 -16.22 7.89 -2.59
CA SER A 85 -17.26 6.85 -2.69
C SER A 85 -16.71 5.42 -2.55
N ALA A 86 -15.47 5.17 -2.97
CA ALA A 86 -14.84 3.86 -2.80
C ALA A 86 -14.65 3.49 -1.32
N LEU A 87 -14.35 4.47 -0.44
CA LEU A 87 -14.24 4.23 1.00
C LEU A 87 -15.62 3.94 1.62
N ALA A 88 -16.63 4.73 1.25
CA ALA A 88 -17.99 4.48 1.70
C ALA A 88 -18.49 3.08 1.32
N GLN A 89 -18.17 2.62 0.09
CA GLN A 89 -18.51 1.28 -0.40
C GLN A 89 -17.68 0.18 0.30
N LEU A 90 -16.39 0.41 0.53
CA LEU A 90 -15.51 -0.55 1.21
C LEU A 90 -16.04 -0.92 2.60
N TYR A 91 -16.51 0.09 3.33
CA TYR A 91 -16.94 -0.08 4.72
C TYR A 91 -18.45 -0.25 4.88
N ASP A 92 -19.23 -0.07 3.82
CA ASP A 92 -20.70 -0.04 3.85
C ASP A 92 -21.20 0.95 4.93
N VAL A 93 -20.78 2.23 4.82
CA VAL A 93 -21.13 3.30 5.76
C VAL A 93 -21.41 4.63 5.04
N ASP A 94 -22.18 5.49 5.70
CA ASP A 94 -22.27 6.90 5.35
C ASP A 94 -21.12 7.69 6.04
N LEU A 95 -20.12 8.08 5.27
CA LEU A 95 -18.98 8.88 5.77
C LEU A 95 -19.36 10.33 6.16
N GLY A 96 -20.62 10.74 5.90
CA GLY A 96 -21.20 11.93 6.51
C GLY A 96 -21.41 11.80 8.02
N MET A 97 -21.49 10.56 8.51
CA MET A 97 -21.68 10.21 9.92
C MET A 97 -20.38 9.72 10.58
N LEU A 98 -19.23 10.07 10.02
CA LEU A 98 -17.91 9.53 10.42
C LEU A 98 -17.65 9.57 11.95
N ASP A 99 -18.09 10.62 12.64
CA ASP A 99 -17.84 10.80 14.08
C ASP A 99 -18.86 10.08 14.98
N SER A 100 -19.78 9.31 14.40
CA SER A 100 -20.84 8.58 15.12
C SER A 100 -21.06 7.16 14.60
N LEU A 101 -20.06 6.58 13.94
CA LEU A 101 -20.10 5.19 13.52
C LEU A 101 -19.87 4.26 14.72
N PRO A 102 -20.33 3.00 14.65
CA PRO A 102 -20.02 1.99 15.66
C PRO A 102 -18.52 1.71 15.75
N ASP A 103 -18.04 1.33 16.95
CA ASP A 103 -16.61 1.11 17.25
C ASP A 103 -15.97 0.07 16.31
N GLU A 104 -16.70 -0.98 15.94
CA GLU A 104 -16.23 -2.00 15.01
C GLU A 104 -15.87 -1.44 13.60
N LYS A 105 -16.42 -0.29 13.22
CA LYS A 105 -16.04 0.36 11.96
C LYS A 105 -14.70 1.07 12.08
N TYR A 106 -14.40 1.65 13.22
CA TYR A 106 -13.10 2.27 13.47
C TYR A 106 -11.98 1.22 13.55
N GLU A 107 -12.23 0.07 14.19
CA GLU A 107 -11.30 -1.07 14.18
C GLU A 107 -11.03 -1.56 12.75
N LEU A 108 -12.08 -1.65 11.92
CA LEU A 108 -11.93 -2.04 10.52
C LEU A 108 -11.15 -1.00 9.69
N PHE A 109 -11.28 0.30 9.99
CA PHE A 109 -10.48 1.34 9.33
C PHE A 109 -8.99 1.17 9.59
N GLU A 110 -8.63 0.81 10.82
CA GLU A 110 -7.25 0.52 11.22
C GLU A 110 -6.74 -0.76 10.57
N GLU A 111 -7.52 -1.84 10.63
CA GLU A 111 -7.16 -3.14 10.06
C GLU A 111 -6.84 -3.09 8.56
N VAL A 112 -7.63 -2.36 7.76
CA VAL A 112 -7.41 -2.30 6.31
C VAL A 112 -6.42 -1.22 5.87
N SER A 113 -5.89 -0.44 6.81
CA SER A 113 -4.92 0.63 6.54
C SER A 113 -3.49 0.12 6.64
N ALA A 114 -2.76 0.08 5.53
CA ALA A 114 -1.40 -0.45 5.48
C ALA A 114 -0.46 0.22 6.51
N LEU A 115 -0.55 1.54 6.66
CA LEU A 115 0.28 2.32 7.58
C LEU A 115 0.15 1.88 9.05
N THR A 116 -1.00 1.32 9.45
CA THR A 116 -1.26 0.87 10.83
C THR A 116 -0.41 -0.37 11.19
N HIS A 117 -0.03 -1.17 10.21
CA HIS A 117 0.72 -2.41 10.39
C HIS A 117 2.24 -2.22 10.27
N LEU A 118 2.70 -1.02 9.88
CA LEU A 118 4.11 -0.78 9.59
C LEU A 118 5.01 -1.05 10.81
N THR A 119 6.01 -1.91 10.62
CA THR A 119 7.02 -2.30 11.62
C THR A 119 8.43 -2.29 11.01
N ALA A 120 9.47 -2.34 11.84
CA ALA A 120 10.86 -2.19 11.40
C ALA A 120 11.41 -3.37 10.56
N ASP A 121 10.70 -4.50 10.46
CA ASP A 121 11.08 -5.67 9.68
C ASP A 121 10.34 -5.79 8.34
N ASP A 122 9.63 -4.73 7.96
CA ASP A 122 8.83 -4.71 6.75
C ASP A 122 9.63 -4.44 5.47
N ALA A 123 9.00 -4.73 4.34
CA ALA A 123 9.64 -4.66 3.04
C ALA A 123 9.81 -3.22 2.54
N PRO A 124 10.91 -2.90 1.82
CA PRO A 124 11.11 -1.62 1.13
C PRO A 124 9.99 -1.27 0.15
N ALA A 125 9.73 0.04 -0.02
CA ALA A 125 8.65 0.52 -0.86
C ALA A 125 9.05 1.66 -1.78
N LEU A 126 8.65 1.57 -3.07
CA LEU A 126 8.66 2.66 -4.04
C LEU A 126 7.23 3.11 -4.30
N LEU A 127 6.95 4.41 -4.13
CA LEU A 127 5.65 5.00 -4.42
C LEU A 127 5.78 6.07 -5.52
N LEU A 128 5.05 5.87 -6.59
CA LEU A 128 4.99 6.80 -7.73
C LEU A 128 3.61 7.46 -7.79
N TYR A 129 3.58 8.78 -7.94
CA TYR A 129 2.34 9.56 -8.02
C TYR A 129 2.29 10.40 -9.29
N ALA A 130 1.10 10.47 -9.91
CA ALA A 130 0.88 11.30 -11.10
C ALA A 130 0.81 12.78 -10.78
N SER A 131 0.29 13.14 -9.60
CA SER A 131 0.20 14.52 -9.13
C SER A 131 1.53 15.00 -8.56
N GLU A 132 1.78 16.31 -8.64
CA GLU A 132 2.89 16.95 -7.92
C GLU A 132 2.55 17.10 -6.42
N PHE A 133 3.58 17.30 -5.58
CA PHE A 133 3.40 17.49 -4.13
C PHE A 133 2.60 18.74 -3.75
N ASP A 134 2.62 19.77 -4.59
CA ASP A 134 1.88 21.02 -4.43
C ASP A 134 0.57 21.06 -5.22
N ALA A 135 0.12 19.93 -5.76
CA ALA A 135 -1.11 19.86 -6.53
C ALA A 135 -2.33 20.29 -5.71
N GLU A 136 -3.15 21.19 -6.26
CA GLU A 136 -4.39 21.62 -5.62
C GLU A 136 -5.43 20.48 -5.64
N ILE A 137 -6.03 20.18 -4.49
CA ILE A 137 -7.09 19.18 -4.36
C ILE A 137 -8.43 19.80 -4.76
N THR A 138 -8.76 19.73 -6.04
CA THR A 138 -10.01 20.28 -6.60
C THR A 138 -11.18 19.31 -6.56
N ASN A 139 -10.92 18.03 -6.28
CA ASN A 139 -11.94 16.99 -6.13
C ASN A 139 -11.39 15.77 -5.35
N GLN A 140 -12.29 14.87 -4.93
CA GLN A 140 -11.95 13.68 -4.15
C GLN A 140 -10.97 12.75 -4.86
N SER A 141 -11.05 12.62 -6.20
CA SER A 141 -10.17 11.74 -6.96
C SER A 141 -8.72 12.21 -6.97
N ILE A 142 -8.48 13.52 -7.01
CA ILE A 142 -7.14 14.09 -6.87
C ILE A 142 -6.65 13.90 -5.44
N GLY A 143 -7.50 14.17 -4.44
CA GLY A 143 -7.15 14.03 -3.05
C GLY A 143 -6.76 12.60 -2.67
N ILE A 144 -7.56 11.59 -3.07
CA ILE A 144 -7.31 10.19 -2.73
C ILE A 144 -6.06 9.60 -3.42
N HIS A 145 -5.51 10.27 -4.44
CA HIS A 145 -4.28 9.88 -5.15
C HIS A 145 -3.14 10.89 -4.97
N HIS A 146 -3.23 11.75 -3.95
CA HIS A 146 -2.24 12.79 -3.70
C HIS A 146 -0.95 12.23 -3.10
N PRO A 147 0.26 12.67 -3.54
CA PRO A 147 1.54 12.15 -3.06
C PRO A 147 1.81 12.36 -1.56
N LYS A 148 1.04 13.20 -0.89
CA LYS A 148 1.12 13.39 0.57
C LYS A 148 0.90 12.09 1.36
N PHE A 149 0.16 11.12 0.83
CA PHE A 149 0.11 9.77 1.40
C PHE A 149 1.48 9.11 1.44
N GLY A 150 2.22 9.20 0.34
CA GLY A 150 3.58 8.68 0.25
C GLY A 150 4.57 9.42 1.14
N GLU A 151 4.42 10.74 1.26
CA GLU A 151 5.25 11.56 2.15
C GLU A 151 5.16 11.11 3.61
N VAL A 152 3.93 10.88 4.11
CA VAL A 152 3.73 10.37 5.47
C VAL A 152 4.35 8.99 5.63
N LEU A 153 4.10 8.06 4.71
CA LEU A 153 4.68 6.73 4.79
C LEU A 153 6.21 6.78 4.77
N LYS A 154 6.79 7.60 3.88
CA LYS A 154 8.26 7.74 3.82
C LYS A 154 8.84 8.21 5.14
N ASN A 155 8.23 9.19 5.81
CA ASN A 155 8.71 9.67 7.09
C ASN A 155 8.71 8.56 8.16
N GLU A 156 7.62 7.78 8.24
CA GLU A 156 7.51 6.66 9.18
C GLU A 156 8.54 5.55 8.85
N MET A 157 8.72 5.20 7.58
CA MET A 157 9.70 4.21 7.15
C MET A 157 11.14 4.67 7.40
N ASP A 158 11.44 5.96 7.16
CA ASP A 158 12.76 6.55 7.44
C ASP A 158 13.08 6.49 8.95
N GLU A 159 12.10 6.73 9.84
CA GLU A 159 12.28 6.60 11.30
C GLU A 159 12.55 5.15 11.72
N LEU A 160 12.01 4.17 10.99
CA LEU A 160 12.25 2.74 11.21
C LEU A 160 13.52 2.22 10.52
N GLY A 161 14.16 3.03 9.67
CA GLY A 161 15.35 2.66 8.91
C GLY A 161 15.09 1.74 7.72
N ILE A 162 13.85 1.77 7.19
CA ILE A 162 13.43 1.01 6.01
C ILE A 162 13.56 1.88 4.77
N ASP A 163 14.08 1.32 3.68
CA ASP A 163 14.21 2.04 2.40
C ASP A 163 12.84 2.36 1.80
N CYS A 164 12.60 3.66 1.54
CA CYS A 164 11.37 4.15 0.95
C CYS A 164 11.65 5.29 -0.03
N GLU A 165 11.21 5.12 -1.26
CA GLU A 165 11.29 6.14 -2.29
C GLU A 165 9.90 6.67 -2.65
N VAL A 166 9.78 8.00 -2.79
CA VAL A 166 8.53 8.64 -3.23
C VAL A 166 8.82 9.64 -4.35
N HIS A 167 8.19 9.44 -5.49
CA HIS A 167 8.30 10.33 -6.64
C HIS A 167 6.93 10.86 -7.08
N ALA A 168 6.85 12.17 -7.25
CA ALA A 168 5.66 12.88 -7.74
C ALA A 168 5.84 13.32 -9.20
N GLY A 169 4.75 13.67 -9.88
CA GLY A 169 4.78 14.06 -11.29
C GLY A 169 5.06 12.93 -12.27
N ILE A 170 5.04 11.69 -11.81
CA ILE A 170 5.35 10.49 -12.63
C ILE A 170 4.06 9.88 -13.17
N ARG A 171 3.89 9.88 -14.49
CA ARG A 171 2.72 9.27 -15.12
C ARG A 171 2.88 7.75 -15.21
N ARG A 172 1.81 7.04 -14.90
CA ARG A 172 1.78 5.58 -14.99
C ARG A 172 2.08 5.10 -16.43
N ARG A 173 2.99 4.14 -16.55
CA ARG A 173 3.42 3.52 -17.82
C ARG A 173 4.21 4.44 -18.77
N ASP A 174 4.65 5.60 -18.33
CA ASP A 174 5.69 6.32 -19.06
C ASP A 174 7.07 5.68 -18.82
N GLU A 175 8.06 6.17 -19.54
CA GLU A 175 9.42 5.63 -19.52
C GLU A 175 10.03 5.73 -18.10
N ASP A 176 9.81 6.84 -17.40
CA ASP A 176 10.34 7.05 -16.06
C ASP A 176 9.67 6.13 -15.03
N SER A 177 8.34 5.93 -15.09
CA SER A 177 7.67 5.03 -14.16
C SER A 177 8.12 3.58 -14.33
N VAL A 178 8.34 3.14 -15.57
CA VAL A 178 8.84 1.78 -15.86
C VAL A 178 10.29 1.65 -15.39
N ARG A 179 11.14 2.62 -15.69
CA ARG A 179 12.55 2.62 -15.31
C ARG A 179 12.71 2.57 -13.78
N LEU A 180 12.08 3.51 -13.04
CA LEU A 180 12.16 3.56 -11.59
C LEU A 180 11.65 2.27 -10.94
N THR A 181 10.50 1.75 -11.41
CA THR A 181 9.96 0.48 -10.92
C THR A 181 10.94 -0.68 -11.14
N MET A 182 11.52 -0.77 -12.33
CA MET A 182 12.43 -1.88 -12.66
C MET A 182 13.76 -1.77 -11.93
N GLU A 183 14.32 -0.57 -11.78
CA GLU A 183 15.54 -0.32 -11.01
C GLU A 183 15.34 -0.73 -9.55
N PHE A 184 14.30 -0.21 -8.89
CA PHE A 184 13.97 -0.53 -7.50
C PHE A 184 13.73 -2.03 -7.26
N VAL A 185 12.89 -2.63 -8.09
CA VAL A 185 12.55 -4.07 -7.94
C VAL A 185 13.78 -4.95 -8.18
N LYS A 186 14.61 -4.65 -9.19
CA LYS A 186 15.83 -5.43 -9.47
C LYS A 186 16.83 -5.31 -8.32
N GLU A 187 17.03 -4.12 -7.78
CA GLU A 187 17.93 -3.88 -6.65
C GLU A 187 17.53 -4.73 -5.45
N HIS A 188 16.27 -4.65 -5.03
CA HIS A 188 15.80 -5.36 -3.83
C HIS A 188 15.62 -6.87 -4.05
N LEU A 189 15.33 -7.34 -5.26
CA LEU A 189 15.34 -8.77 -5.58
C LEU A 189 16.76 -9.34 -5.80
N GLY A 190 17.80 -8.49 -5.86
CA GLY A 190 19.17 -8.91 -6.13
C GLY A 190 19.34 -9.57 -7.51
N VAL A 191 18.67 -8.99 -8.55
CA VAL A 191 18.73 -9.48 -9.94
C VAL A 191 19.28 -8.41 -10.88
N GLU A 192 19.98 -8.81 -11.96
CA GLU A 192 20.58 -7.94 -12.97
C GLU A 192 19.55 -7.41 -14.00
#